data_e7c54f7d53e8b58c70bc38bc14fcb39e
#
_entry.id   e7c54f7d53e8b58c70bc38bc14fcb39e
#
_cell.length_a   1.000
_cell.length_b   1.000
_cell.length_c   1.000
_cell.angle_alpha   90.00
_cell.angle_beta   90.00
_cell.angle_gamma   90.00
#
_symmetry.space_group_name_H-M   'P 1'
#
loop_
_entity.id
_entity.type
_entity.pdbx_description
1 polymer ?
#
loop_
_entity_poly.entity_id
_entity_poly.type
_entity_poly.pdbx_seq_one_letter_code
_entity_poly.pdbx_strand_id
1 'polypeptide(L)' 'MLKEIVEYIVKQIVSQPDLVSIAIVKRGEISVLEINVEKKDRGRLIGREGQTIKALRSLLNVIIPEEQKIIIEVVE' A
#
# COMPACT_ATOMS: atom_id res chain seq x y z
N MET A 1 2.56 6.57 11.56
CA MET A 1 1.40 7.31 11.05
C MET A 1 1.04 6.98 9.60
N LEU A 2 1.99 7.02 8.69
CA LEU A 2 1.70 6.66 7.29
C LEU A 2 1.20 5.22 7.15
N LYS A 3 1.81 4.31 7.89
CA LYS A 3 1.41 2.90 7.88
C LYS A 3 -0.07 2.75 8.21
N GLU A 4 -0.55 3.45 9.23
CA GLU A 4 -1.94 3.38 9.67
C GLU A 4 -2.89 3.95 8.62
N ILE A 5 -2.47 5.01 7.92
CA ILE A 5 -3.26 5.60 6.85
C ILE A 5 -3.41 4.62 5.69
N VAL A 6 -2.31 4.01 5.28
CA VAL A 6 -2.32 3.01 4.19
C VAL A 6 -3.18 1.81 4.59
N GLU A 7 -3.01 1.33 5.81
CA GLU A 7 -3.80 0.21 6.31
C GLU A 7 -5.30 0.51 6.28
N TYR A 8 -5.67 1.69 6.74
CA TYR A 8 -7.07 2.11 6.74
C TYR A 8 -7.65 2.11 5.32
N ILE A 9 -6.93 2.71 4.38
CA ILE A 9 -7.39 2.80 2.99
C ILE A 9 -7.53 1.41 2.36
N VAL A 10 -6.52 0.57 2.55
CA VAL A 10 -6.52 -0.79 1.99
C VAL A 10 -7.69 -1.60 2.54
N LYS A 11 -7.99 -1.46 3.83
CA LYS A 11 -9.12 -2.16 4.44
C LYS A 11 -10.47 -1.78 3.85
N GLN A 12 -10.57 -0.59 3.26
CA GLN A 12 -11.81 -0.14 2.61
C GLN A 12 -11.98 -0.78 1.23
N ILE A 13 -10.90 -1.26 0.64
CA ILE A 13 -10.91 -1.79 -0.73
C ILE A 13 -11.13 -3.30 -0.74
N VAL A 14 -10.55 -4.02 0.22
CA VAL A 14 -10.51 -5.47 0.20
C VAL A 14 -11.76 -6.09 0.82
N SER A 15 -12.02 -7.36 0.48
CA SER A 15 -13.15 -8.10 1.03
C SER A 15 -12.82 -8.73 2.39
N GLN A 16 -11.54 -8.90 2.69
CA GLN A 16 -11.08 -9.53 3.94
C GLN A 16 -10.19 -8.56 4.72
N PRO A 17 -10.77 -7.51 5.32
CA PRO A 17 -9.96 -6.50 6.02
C PRO A 17 -9.16 -7.06 7.20
N ASP A 18 -9.63 -8.14 7.81
CA ASP A 18 -8.93 -8.77 8.93
C ASP A 18 -7.60 -9.39 8.51
N LEU A 19 -7.43 -9.64 7.21
CA LEU A 19 -6.20 -10.24 6.68
C LEU A 19 -5.22 -9.22 6.11
N VAL A 20 -5.53 -7.93 6.25
CA VAL A 20 -4.62 -6.87 5.82
C VAL A 20 -3.51 -6.69 6.84
N SER A 21 -2.28 -6.66 6.39
CA SER A 21 -1.15 -6.28 7.21
C SER A 21 -0.17 -5.47 6.37
N ILE A 22 0.50 -4.52 7.02
CA ILE A 22 1.47 -3.66 6.36
C ILE A 22 2.80 -3.85 7.09
N ALA A 23 3.84 -4.21 6.33
CA ALA A 23 5.19 -4.32 6.87
C ALA A 23 6.03 -3.18 6.32
N ILE A 24 6.89 -2.62 7.15
CA ILE A 24 7.85 -1.60 6.72
C ILE A 24 9.21 -2.26 6.61
N VAL A 25 9.77 -2.24 5.41
CA VAL A 25 11.08 -2.83 5.15
C VAL A 25 12.03 -1.72 4.69
N LYS A 26 13.17 -1.61 5.34
CA LYS A 26 14.19 -0.65 4.97
C LYS A 26 15.15 -1.25 3.96
N ARG A 27 15.38 -0.56 2.86
CA ARG A 27 16.36 -0.93 1.84
C ARG A 27 17.24 0.29 1.55
N GLY A 28 18.35 0.42 2.31
CA GLY A 28 19.17 1.60 2.23
C GLY A 28 18.39 2.81 2.75
N GLU A 29 18.28 3.84 1.93
CA GLU A 29 17.54 5.05 2.28
C GLU A 29 16.05 4.97 1.95
N ILE A 30 15.64 3.88 1.28
CA ILE A 30 14.26 3.70 0.86
C ILE A 30 13.51 2.86 1.88
N SER A 31 12.31 3.32 2.24
CA SER A 31 11.39 2.54 3.06
C SER A 31 10.33 1.94 2.15
N VAL A 32 10.12 0.64 2.24
CA VAL A 32 9.12 -0.05 1.45
C VAL A 32 7.98 -0.45 2.36
N LEU A 33 6.77 0.01 2.05
CA LEU A 33 5.56 -0.43 2.72
C LEU A 33 5.01 -1.61 1.94
N GLU A 34 5.17 -2.80 2.50
CA GLU A 34 4.68 -4.03 1.88
C GLU A 34 3.27 -4.32 2.35
N ILE A 35 2.34 -4.30 1.42
CA ILE A 35 0.93 -4.54 1.72
C ILE A 35 0.61 -6.00 1.50
N ASN A 36 0.19 -6.68 2.56
CA ASN A 36 -0.26 -8.07 2.51
C ASN A 36 -1.77 -8.11 2.65
N VAL A 37 -2.42 -8.79 1.72
CA VAL A 37 -3.87 -8.98 1.74
C VAL A 37 -4.17 -10.43 1.40
N GLU A 38 -5.42 -10.84 1.57
CA GLU A 38 -5.85 -12.17 1.16
C GLU A 38 -5.62 -12.30 -0.35
N LYS A 39 -5.21 -13.49 -0.81
CA LYS A 39 -4.84 -13.72 -2.20
C LYS A 39 -5.89 -13.24 -3.19
N LYS A 40 -7.16 -13.48 -2.88
CA LYS A 40 -8.27 -13.07 -3.75
C LYS A 40 -8.41 -11.55 -3.86
N ASP A 41 -7.92 -10.84 -2.86
CA ASP A 41 -8.04 -9.37 -2.84
C ASP A 41 -6.89 -8.67 -3.55
N ARG A 42 -5.82 -9.38 -3.91
CA ARG A 42 -4.68 -8.75 -4.59
C ARG A 42 -5.09 -8.08 -5.90
N GLY A 43 -5.90 -8.77 -6.71
CA GLY A 43 -6.39 -8.20 -7.96
C GLY A 43 -7.24 -6.97 -7.76
N ARG A 44 -8.05 -6.97 -6.70
CA ARG A 44 -8.89 -5.82 -6.36
C ARG A 44 -8.04 -4.62 -5.94
N LEU A 45 -7.01 -4.88 -5.14
CA LEU A 45 -6.12 -3.82 -4.67
C LEU A 45 -5.29 -3.22 -5.82
N ILE A 46 -4.83 -4.06 -6.72
CA ILE A 46 -4.06 -3.60 -7.89
C ILE A 46 -4.98 -2.87 -8.86
N GLY A 47 -6.16 -3.43 -9.11
CA GLY A 47 -7.14 -2.86 -10.01
C GLY A 47 -6.85 -3.15 -11.47
N ARG A 48 -7.80 -2.81 -12.33
CA ARG A 48 -7.68 -3.01 -13.77
C ARG A 48 -6.49 -2.20 -14.28
N GLU A 49 -5.55 -2.88 -14.95
CA GLU A 49 -4.35 -2.24 -15.48
C GLU A 49 -3.52 -1.50 -14.42
N GLY A 50 -3.66 -1.92 -13.18
CA GLY A 50 -2.92 -1.32 -12.07
C GLY A 50 -3.46 0.04 -11.63
N GLN A 51 -4.67 0.40 -12.01
CA GLN A 51 -5.21 1.75 -11.74
C GLN A 51 -5.43 2.03 -10.26
N THR A 52 -5.90 1.04 -9.50
CA THR A 52 -6.16 1.26 -8.07
C THR A 52 -4.87 1.51 -7.31
N ILE A 53 -3.85 0.69 -7.55
CA ILE A 53 -2.57 0.87 -6.85
C ILE A 53 -1.87 2.16 -7.29
N LYS A 54 -2.02 2.54 -8.56
CA LYS A 54 -1.47 3.83 -9.04
C LYS A 54 -2.15 5.01 -8.36
N ALA A 55 -3.47 4.94 -8.22
CA ALA A 55 -4.22 6.00 -7.53
C ALA A 55 -3.79 6.11 -6.08
N LEU A 56 -3.60 4.98 -5.41
CA LEU A 56 -3.13 4.97 -4.04
C LEU A 56 -1.75 5.61 -3.91
N ARG A 57 -0.83 5.27 -4.82
CA ARG A 57 0.51 5.86 -4.83
C ARG A 57 0.46 7.37 -5.04
N SER A 58 -0.38 7.82 -5.98
CA SER A 58 -0.53 9.25 -6.26
C SER A 58 -1.06 10.01 -5.05
N LEU A 59 -2.06 9.44 -4.38
CA LEU A 59 -2.61 10.04 -3.17
C LEU A 59 -1.56 10.16 -2.08
N LEU A 60 -0.79 9.11 -1.86
CA LEU A 60 0.21 9.10 -0.81
C LEU A 60 1.39 10.03 -1.11
N ASN A 61 1.71 10.22 -2.38
CA ASN A 61 2.77 11.17 -2.77
C ASN A 61 2.43 12.61 -2.38
N VAL A 62 1.15 12.94 -2.24
CA VAL A 62 0.73 14.25 -1.77
C VAL A 62 1.03 14.42 -0.27
N ILE A 63 0.97 13.33 0.47
CA ILE A 63 1.12 13.33 1.93
C ILE A 63 2.59 13.14 2.35
N ILE A 64 3.35 12.33 1.57
CA ILE A 64 4.74 12.01 1.90
C ILE A 64 5.64 13.20 1.58
N PRO A 65 6.46 13.66 2.55
CA PRO A 65 7.44 14.72 2.27
C PRO A 65 8.43 14.29 1.20
N GLU A 66 8.85 15.23 0.35
CA GLU A 66 9.75 14.95 -0.77
C GLU A 66 11.08 14.32 -0.33
N GLU A 67 11.57 14.69 0.83
CA GLU A 67 12.84 14.18 1.34
C GLU A 67 12.75 12.73 1.83
N GLN A 68 11.54 12.20 2.00
CA GLN A 68 11.35 10.81 2.40
C GLN A 68 11.13 9.94 1.16
N LYS A 69 11.92 8.89 1.06
CA LYS A 69 11.80 7.94 -0.05
C LYS A 69 11.01 6.72 0.43
N ILE A 70 9.74 6.69 0.07
CA ILE A 70 8.83 5.64 0.48
C ILE A 70 8.19 5.03 -0.76
N ILE A 71 8.24 3.71 -0.86
CA ILE A 71 7.65 2.95 -1.95
C ILE A 71 6.57 2.03 -1.38
N ILE A 72 5.51 1.86 -2.13
CA ILE A 72 4.41 0.98 -1.73
C ILE A 72 4.37 -0.19 -2.68
N GLU A 73 4.41 -1.39 -2.14
CA GLU A 73 4.34 -2.63 -2.91
C GLU A 73 3.26 -3.54 -2.38
N VAL A 74 2.59 -4.24 -3.30
CA VAL A 74 1.65 -5.30 -2.94
C VAL A 74 2.43 -6.61 -3.01
N VAL A 75 2.44 -7.35 -1.91
CA VAL A 75 3.14 -8.64 -1.84
C VAL A 75 2.34 -9.68 -2.61
N GLU A 76 3.02 -10.42 -3.47
CA GLU A 76 2.39 -11.46 -4.28
C GLU A 76 2.92 -12.85 -3.96
#